data_b0f8630fc922a34cdec3086ecbd09388
#
_entry.id   b0f8630fc922a34cdec3086ecbd09388
#
_cell.length_a   1.000
_cell.length_b   1.000
_cell.length_c   1.000
_cell.angle_alpha   90.00
_cell.angle_beta   90.00
_cell.angle_gamma   90.00
#
_symmetry.space_group_name_H-M   'P 1'
#
loop_
_entity.id
_entity.type
_entity.pdbx_description
1 polymer ?
#
loop_
_entity_poly.entity_id
_entity_poly.type
_entity_poly.pdbx_seq_one_letter_code
_entity_poly.pdbx_strand_id
1 'polypeptide(L)'
;MGAGRIQAARGPAEDRPGPPRRRPRFAAFALVIMLGGGVAACGGPPPRAAATRPADSPSAAVAATLCGQAGWPQTPVEGGAYIVQNDEWNSTAPECITTDGHAQFTVASSAIREPASGAPGGYPSIYSGCSAGVCTAGNKMPIRVGQLKPGMITSSWVTTQPPDGAYDVAYDIWFNRTPATSGAPDGGELMIWLAHRGGSQIAPAGAPVAHVAIDGYAFTLWLWTGEGGQHRISYVMDHPVRSVRDFDISGVAADAARRGYLSATSYLLNVQAGFEIWQGGRGLGTESFALSVRP
;
A
#
# COMPACT_ATOMS: atom_id res chain seq x y z
N MET A 1 14.38 10.20 -57.28
CA MET A 1 13.30 11.08 -56.86
C MET A 1 12.97 10.62 -55.41
N GLY A 2 13.46 11.15 -54.50
CA GLY A 2 13.58 12.14 -53.52
C GLY A 2 12.66 11.84 -52.33
N ALA A 3 13.09 11.00 -51.33
CA ALA A 3 12.37 10.79 -50.07
C ALA A 3 12.88 11.81 -49.04
N GLY A 4 12.08 12.81 -48.72
CA GLY A 4 12.36 13.80 -47.69
C GLY A 4 12.10 13.23 -46.29
N ARG A 5 13.11 13.20 -45.43
CA ARG A 5 13.01 13.00 -43.99
C ARG A 5 12.53 14.29 -43.33
N ILE A 6 11.44 14.24 -42.59
CA ILE A 6 11.06 15.30 -41.67
C ILE A 6 11.56 14.92 -40.28
N GLN A 7 12.53 15.69 -39.80
CA GLN A 7 13.09 15.62 -38.46
C GLN A 7 12.25 16.52 -37.54
N ALA A 8 11.57 15.96 -36.56
CA ALA A 8 10.87 16.72 -35.52
C ALA A 8 11.88 17.18 -34.46
N ALA A 9 11.98 18.49 -34.29
CA ALA A 9 12.83 19.16 -33.32
C ALA A 9 12.23 18.98 -31.89
N ARG A 10 13.07 18.54 -30.97
CA ARG A 10 12.80 18.57 -29.54
C ARG A 10 13.05 19.97 -28.99
N GLY A 11 12.03 20.60 -28.37
CA GLY A 11 12.19 21.82 -27.60
C GLY A 11 12.81 21.55 -26.24
N PRO A 12 13.52 22.51 -25.62
CA PRO A 12 14.18 22.34 -24.34
C PRO A 12 13.17 22.31 -23.18
N ALA A 13 13.44 21.43 -22.19
CA ALA A 13 12.71 21.34 -20.93
C ALA A 13 12.95 22.62 -20.11
N GLU A 14 11.90 23.32 -19.72
CA GLU A 14 11.95 24.43 -18.78
C GLU A 14 12.14 23.90 -17.34
N ASP A 15 13.24 24.32 -16.77
CA ASP A 15 13.62 24.11 -15.36
C ASP A 15 12.76 25.03 -14.47
N ARG A 16 11.84 24.47 -13.67
CA ARG A 16 11.06 25.25 -12.70
C ARG A 16 11.69 25.12 -11.33
N PRO A 17 12.05 26.23 -10.67
CA PRO A 17 12.61 26.19 -9.32
C PRO A 17 11.56 25.77 -8.29
N GLY A 18 11.91 24.79 -7.45
CA GLY A 18 11.08 24.32 -6.34
C GLY A 18 10.97 25.32 -5.18
N PRO A 19 9.93 25.23 -4.35
CA PRO A 19 9.69 26.17 -3.25
C PRO A 19 10.76 26.06 -2.14
N PRO A 20 11.03 27.17 -1.40
CA PRO A 20 12.10 27.23 -0.41
C PRO A 20 11.81 26.40 0.84
N ARG A 21 12.77 25.59 1.24
CA ARG A 21 12.75 24.77 2.46
C ARG A 21 12.80 25.67 3.70
N ARG A 22 11.75 25.67 4.52
CA ARG A 22 11.76 26.27 5.87
C ARG A 22 12.48 25.35 6.84
N ARG A 23 13.57 25.83 7.45
CA ARG A 23 14.27 25.15 8.55
C ARG A 23 13.48 25.31 9.86
N PRO A 24 13.30 24.27 10.69
CA PRO A 24 12.74 24.42 12.03
C PRO A 24 13.76 25.07 12.96
N ARG A 25 13.32 26.08 13.72
CA ARG A 25 14.06 26.70 14.82
C ARG A 25 13.90 25.82 16.06
N PHE A 26 14.99 25.27 16.55
CA PHE A 26 15.04 24.63 17.86
C PHE A 26 15.03 25.71 18.95
N ALA A 27 14.02 25.66 19.83
CA ALA A 27 14.02 26.43 21.08
C ALA A 27 14.69 25.58 22.16
N ALA A 28 15.78 26.13 22.73
CA ALA A 28 16.46 25.53 23.85
C ALA A 28 15.69 25.89 25.15
N PHE A 29 15.25 24.85 25.87
CA PHE A 29 14.74 25.02 27.23
C PHE A 29 15.87 24.81 28.22
N ALA A 30 16.13 25.85 29.03
CA ALA A 30 17.10 25.82 30.12
C ALA A 30 16.52 25.04 31.30
N LEU A 31 17.32 24.11 31.84
CA LEU A 31 17.05 23.34 33.05
C LEU A 31 17.48 24.17 34.28
N VAL A 32 16.54 24.54 35.16
CA VAL A 32 16.81 25.11 36.48
C VAL A 32 16.81 23.98 37.50
N ILE A 33 17.98 23.75 38.10
CA ILE A 33 18.15 22.80 39.22
C ILE A 33 17.94 23.60 40.52
N MET A 34 16.94 23.25 41.32
CA MET A 34 16.80 23.68 42.70
C MET A 34 17.14 22.53 43.64
N LEU A 35 18.23 22.66 44.37
CA LEU A 35 18.55 21.81 45.52
C LEU A 35 17.79 22.32 46.72
N GLY A 36 17.03 21.45 47.38
CA GLY A 36 16.43 21.70 48.68
C GLY A 36 16.34 20.40 49.48
N GLY A 37 17.22 20.22 50.43
CA GLY A 37 17.24 19.08 51.33
C GLY A 37 16.17 19.18 52.42
N GLY A 38 15.64 18.04 52.84
CA GLY A 38 14.74 17.93 54.01
C GLY A 38 14.50 16.46 54.35
N VAL A 39 15.20 16.00 55.37
CA VAL A 39 15.02 14.65 55.95
C VAL A 39 13.86 14.70 56.93
N ALA A 40 12.83 13.88 56.78
CA ALA A 40 11.90 13.50 57.85
C ALA A 40 11.42 12.08 57.59
N ALA A 41 11.75 11.22 58.52
CA ALA A 41 11.23 9.85 58.62
C ALA A 41 9.80 9.86 59.16
N CYS A 42 8.97 8.90 58.71
CA CYS A 42 8.05 8.08 59.49
C CYS A 42 6.80 7.67 58.71
N GLY A 43 6.52 6.36 58.73
CA GLY A 43 5.16 5.84 58.57
C GLY A 43 4.62 5.67 57.15
N GLY A 44 5.04 4.63 56.45
CA GLY A 44 4.38 4.27 55.19
C GLY A 44 2.99 3.60 55.45
N PRO A 45 1.95 4.02 54.71
CA PRO A 45 0.69 3.27 54.69
C PRO A 45 0.87 1.90 54.01
N PRO A 46 0.01 0.91 54.31
CA PRO A 46 0.12 -0.43 53.73
C PRO A 46 -0.03 -0.39 52.21
N PRO A 47 0.54 -1.38 51.50
CA PRO A 47 0.47 -1.41 50.03
C PRO A 47 -0.99 -1.51 49.59
N ARG A 48 -1.46 -0.49 48.90
CA ARG A 48 -2.76 -0.45 48.22
C ARG A 48 -2.73 -1.54 47.16
N ALA A 49 -3.66 -2.51 47.22
CA ALA A 49 -3.83 -3.50 46.19
C ALA A 49 -3.84 -2.80 44.81
N ALA A 50 -2.98 -3.27 43.90
CA ALA A 50 -2.96 -2.79 42.54
C ALA A 50 -4.35 -3.05 41.95
N ALA A 51 -5.06 -1.97 41.66
CA ALA A 51 -6.29 -2.04 40.86
C ALA A 51 -5.92 -2.66 39.53
N THR A 52 -6.41 -3.86 39.25
CA THR A 52 -6.36 -4.47 37.94
C THR A 52 -7.00 -3.47 36.96
N ARG A 53 -6.18 -2.95 36.06
CA ARG A 53 -6.63 -2.13 34.94
C ARG A 53 -7.69 -2.94 34.20
N PRO A 54 -8.88 -2.40 33.92
CA PRO A 54 -9.82 -3.10 33.06
C PRO A 54 -9.09 -3.42 31.76
N ALA A 55 -9.20 -4.65 31.28
CA ALA A 55 -8.75 -5.01 29.96
C ALA A 55 -9.40 -4.03 28.99
N ASP A 56 -8.60 -3.37 28.14
CA ASP A 56 -9.09 -2.47 27.12
C ASP A 56 -10.17 -3.22 26.33
N SER A 57 -11.41 -2.76 26.45
CA SER A 57 -12.51 -3.25 25.61
C SER A 57 -12.10 -3.00 24.17
N PRO A 58 -12.30 -3.95 23.24
CA PRO A 58 -12.00 -3.72 21.84
C PRO A 58 -12.68 -2.42 21.42
N SER A 59 -11.91 -1.50 20.87
CA SER A 59 -12.45 -0.24 20.32
C SER A 59 -13.56 -0.59 19.35
N ALA A 60 -14.74 -0.04 19.55
CA ALA A 60 -15.88 -0.28 18.66
C ALA A 60 -15.46 0.08 17.23
N ALA A 61 -15.81 -0.75 16.26
CA ALA A 61 -15.60 -0.48 14.85
C ALA A 61 -16.28 0.85 14.48
N VAL A 62 -15.54 1.75 13.82
CA VAL A 62 -16.02 3.09 13.49
C VAL A 62 -16.24 3.19 11.99
N ALA A 63 -17.50 3.37 11.59
CA ALA A 63 -17.84 3.62 10.20
C ALA A 63 -17.26 4.97 9.73
N ALA A 64 -16.73 5.01 8.51
CA ALA A 64 -16.16 6.21 7.91
C ALA A 64 -16.49 6.31 6.43
N THR A 65 -16.53 7.57 5.95
CA THR A 65 -16.52 7.91 4.52
C THR A 65 -15.28 8.73 4.25
N LEU A 66 -14.47 8.29 3.30
CA LEU A 66 -13.21 8.91 2.91
C LEU A 66 -13.33 9.38 1.47
N CYS A 67 -13.09 10.67 1.21
CA CYS A 67 -13.31 11.27 -0.10
C CYS A 67 -12.14 12.14 -0.55
N GLY A 68 -11.87 12.11 -1.86
CA GLY A 68 -10.91 12.97 -2.53
C GLY A 68 -9.45 12.67 -2.19
N GLN A 69 -8.56 13.54 -2.67
CA GLN A 69 -7.11 13.41 -2.52
C GLN A 69 -6.56 14.17 -1.30
N ALA A 70 -7.23 15.25 -0.89
CA ALA A 70 -6.70 16.19 0.08
C ALA A 70 -6.46 15.55 1.45
N GLY A 71 -5.19 15.58 1.92
CA GLY A 71 -4.81 15.02 3.22
C GLY A 71 -4.67 13.51 3.26
N TRP A 72 -4.72 12.82 2.12
CA TRP A 72 -4.60 11.35 2.02
C TRP A 72 -5.60 10.65 2.95
N PRO A 73 -6.92 10.73 2.65
CA PRO A 73 -7.96 10.23 3.53
C PRO A 73 -7.78 8.74 3.81
N GLN A 74 -7.59 8.40 5.08
CA GLN A 74 -7.42 7.03 5.55
C GLN A 74 -7.94 6.86 6.97
N THR A 75 -8.30 5.64 7.35
CA THR A 75 -8.80 5.32 8.68
C THR A 75 -8.35 3.94 9.14
N PRO A 76 -7.95 3.76 10.42
CA PRO A 76 -7.70 2.45 10.97
C PRO A 76 -9.01 1.66 11.12
N VAL A 77 -8.94 0.37 10.82
CA VAL A 77 -10.03 -0.60 10.98
C VAL A 77 -9.54 -1.83 11.74
N GLU A 78 -10.45 -2.69 12.24
CA GLU A 78 -10.10 -3.87 13.05
C GLU A 78 -9.16 -3.53 14.22
N GLY A 79 -9.49 -2.47 14.98
CA GLY A 79 -8.64 -2.04 16.10
C GLY A 79 -7.25 -1.55 15.67
N GLY A 80 -7.09 -1.14 14.42
CA GLY A 80 -5.84 -0.66 13.84
C GLY A 80 -4.97 -1.75 13.20
N ALA A 81 -5.42 -3.00 13.16
CA ALA A 81 -4.70 -4.08 12.48
C ALA A 81 -4.55 -3.82 10.97
N TYR A 82 -5.48 -3.07 10.39
CA TYR A 82 -5.47 -2.61 9.01
C TYR A 82 -5.78 -1.11 8.94
N ILE A 83 -5.44 -0.51 7.79
CA ILE A 83 -5.85 0.84 7.40
C ILE A 83 -6.55 0.76 6.05
N VAL A 84 -7.72 1.41 5.95
CA VAL A 84 -8.44 1.67 4.70
C VAL A 84 -8.10 3.07 4.24
N GLN A 85 -7.75 3.23 2.96
CA GLN A 85 -7.38 4.52 2.34
C GLN A 85 -8.08 4.73 1.00
N ASN A 86 -8.42 6.00 0.68
CA ASN A 86 -9.01 6.37 -0.61
C ASN A 86 -7.96 6.43 -1.74
N ASP A 87 -6.77 6.88 -1.43
CA ASP A 87 -5.59 6.91 -2.31
C ASP A 87 -5.85 7.37 -3.75
N GLU A 88 -6.53 8.48 -3.90
CA GLU A 88 -6.80 9.14 -5.19
C GLU A 88 -5.56 9.98 -5.60
N TRP A 89 -4.50 9.31 -6.08
CA TRP A 89 -3.19 9.92 -6.25
C TRP A 89 -2.98 10.66 -7.60
N ASN A 90 -3.72 10.31 -8.63
CA ASN A 90 -3.52 10.84 -10.00
C ASN A 90 -4.80 11.45 -10.59
N SER A 91 -5.85 11.64 -9.80
CA SER A 91 -7.09 12.28 -10.24
C SER A 91 -7.53 13.33 -9.24
N THR A 92 -8.26 14.33 -9.71
CA THR A 92 -9.01 15.29 -8.89
C THR A 92 -10.52 15.12 -9.05
N ALA A 93 -10.94 14.08 -9.77
CA ALA A 93 -12.35 13.75 -9.95
C ALA A 93 -12.91 13.23 -8.61
N PRO A 94 -14.16 13.58 -8.23
CA PRO A 94 -14.69 13.14 -6.95
C PRO A 94 -14.76 11.61 -6.84
N GLU A 95 -14.08 11.06 -5.83
CA GLU A 95 -14.18 9.67 -5.42
C GLU A 95 -14.38 9.58 -3.91
N CYS A 96 -15.25 8.66 -3.47
CA CYS A 96 -15.46 8.36 -2.05
C CYS A 96 -15.54 6.86 -1.84
N ILE A 97 -14.92 6.39 -0.77
CA ILE A 97 -15.08 5.04 -0.25
C ILE A 97 -15.76 5.07 1.12
N THR A 98 -16.42 3.97 1.47
CA THR A 98 -17.05 3.78 2.79
C THR A 98 -16.55 2.50 3.43
N THR A 99 -16.36 2.52 4.75
CA THR A 99 -16.07 1.36 5.59
C THR A 99 -16.96 1.41 6.84
N ASP A 100 -17.29 0.26 7.41
CA ASP A 100 -17.97 0.14 8.69
C ASP A 100 -17.03 -0.05 9.88
N GLY A 101 -15.71 0.04 9.63
CA GLY A 101 -14.67 -0.15 10.65
C GLY A 101 -14.14 -1.56 10.75
N HIS A 102 -14.70 -2.51 9.97
CA HIS A 102 -14.15 -3.85 9.77
C HIS A 102 -13.17 -3.89 8.59
N ALA A 103 -12.54 -5.06 8.35
CA ALA A 103 -11.60 -5.26 7.25
C ALA A 103 -12.32 -5.35 5.89
N GLN A 104 -13.13 -4.30 5.60
CA GLN A 104 -13.91 -4.16 4.37
C GLN A 104 -14.09 -2.68 4.00
N PHE A 105 -14.28 -2.41 2.71
CA PHE A 105 -14.64 -1.10 2.19
C PHE A 105 -15.34 -1.23 0.83
N THR A 106 -16.03 -0.18 0.41
CA THR A 106 -16.68 -0.11 -0.90
C THR A 106 -16.44 1.27 -1.52
N VAL A 107 -16.15 1.32 -2.82
CA VAL A 107 -16.18 2.54 -3.61
C VAL A 107 -17.63 2.98 -3.77
N ALA A 108 -18.05 3.93 -2.93
CA ALA A 108 -19.44 4.42 -2.87
C ALA A 108 -19.78 5.31 -4.07
N SER A 109 -18.81 6.09 -4.52
CA SER A 109 -18.90 6.92 -5.73
C SER A 109 -17.53 7.12 -6.35
N SER A 110 -17.47 7.21 -7.67
CA SER A 110 -16.27 7.58 -8.41
C SER A 110 -16.65 8.26 -9.72
N ALA A 111 -16.02 9.39 -10.00
CA ALA A 111 -16.11 10.12 -11.27
C ALA A 111 -14.78 10.06 -12.04
N ILE A 112 -13.87 9.19 -11.65
CA ILE A 112 -12.57 9.00 -12.32
C ILE A 112 -12.78 8.65 -13.79
N ARG A 113 -12.03 9.31 -14.69
CA ARG A 113 -12.07 9.15 -16.15
C ARG A 113 -10.69 9.38 -16.76
N GLU A 114 -9.73 8.58 -16.31
CA GLU A 114 -8.38 8.62 -16.86
C GLU A 114 -8.30 7.78 -18.16
N PRO A 115 -7.39 8.14 -19.08
CA PRO A 115 -7.15 7.33 -20.28
C PRO A 115 -6.70 5.91 -19.92
N ALA A 116 -7.33 4.90 -20.50
CA ALA A 116 -7.00 3.50 -20.24
C ALA A 116 -5.55 3.11 -20.59
N SER A 117 -4.88 3.89 -21.46
CA SER A 117 -3.45 3.72 -21.79
C SER A 117 -2.50 4.51 -20.88
N GLY A 118 -3.04 5.26 -19.93
CA GLY A 118 -2.28 6.06 -18.94
C GLY A 118 -2.22 5.38 -17.58
N ALA A 119 -1.81 6.17 -16.58
CA ALA A 119 -1.86 5.76 -15.19
C ALA A 119 -3.32 5.78 -14.67
N PRO A 120 -3.67 4.94 -13.68
CA PRO A 120 -4.97 5.00 -13.00
C PRO A 120 -5.14 6.31 -12.22
N GLY A 121 -6.37 6.69 -11.91
CA GLY A 121 -6.68 7.89 -11.13
C GLY A 121 -6.46 7.72 -9.63
N GLY A 122 -6.61 6.51 -9.11
CA GLY A 122 -6.46 6.19 -7.70
C GLY A 122 -6.35 4.69 -7.45
N TYR A 123 -6.02 4.35 -6.19
CA TYR A 123 -5.92 2.98 -5.71
C TYR A 123 -6.56 2.86 -4.32
N PRO A 124 -7.91 3.00 -4.21
CA PRO A 124 -8.59 2.73 -2.95
C PRO A 124 -8.27 1.31 -2.46
N SER A 125 -7.79 1.22 -1.22
CA SER A 125 -7.22 -0.04 -0.72
C SER A 125 -7.34 -0.21 0.79
N ILE A 126 -7.12 -1.44 1.24
CA ILE A 126 -6.86 -1.81 2.63
C ILE A 126 -5.44 -2.35 2.74
N TYR A 127 -4.70 -2.00 3.79
CA TYR A 127 -3.34 -2.49 3.96
C TYR A 127 -2.97 -2.89 5.38
N SER A 128 -1.95 -3.74 5.48
CA SER A 128 -1.17 -4.01 6.68
C SER A 128 0.31 -3.72 6.45
N GLY A 129 0.99 -3.17 7.44
CA GLY A 129 2.38 -2.72 7.35
C GLY A 129 2.49 -1.20 7.46
N CYS A 130 3.45 -0.60 6.75
CA CYS A 130 3.72 0.83 6.79
C CYS A 130 3.65 1.45 5.39
N SER A 131 2.90 2.54 5.24
CA SER A 131 2.82 3.35 4.02
C SER A 131 3.03 4.82 4.38
N ALA A 132 3.99 5.50 3.72
CA ALA A 132 4.32 6.92 3.91
C ALA A 132 4.51 7.35 5.39
N GLY A 133 5.00 6.47 6.25
CA GLY A 133 5.21 6.71 7.67
C GLY A 133 4.03 6.38 8.57
N VAL A 134 2.88 6.01 8.01
CA VAL A 134 1.72 5.53 8.78
C VAL A 134 1.76 4.00 8.82
N CYS A 135 1.77 3.43 10.02
CA CYS A 135 1.89 1.99 10.22
C CYS A 135 0.67 1.43 10.94
N THR A 136 0.27 0.22 10.56
CA THR A 136 -0.81 -0.52 11.25
C THR A 136 -0.34 -1.06 12.60
N ALA A 137 -1.26 -1.22 13.54
CA ALA A 137 -0.96 -1.75 14.86
C ALA A 137 -0.54 -3.23 14.79
N GLY A 138 0.49 -3.59 15.55
CA GLY A 138 0.94 -4.97 15.66
C GLY A 138 1.50 -5.61 14.38
N ASN A 139 1.70 -4.83 13.30
CA ASN A 139 2.33 -5.36 12.10
C ASN A 139 3.78 -5.79 12.37
N LYS A 140 4.30 -6.71 11.56
CA LYS A 140 5.66 -7.26 11.69
C LYS A 140 6.59 -6.77 10.58
N MET A 141 6.18 -5.80 9.80
CA MET A 141 6.95 -5.19 8.73
C MET A 141 7.71 -3.96 9.26
N PRO A 142 8.85 -3.60 8.69
CA PRO A 142 9.48 -4.12 7.45
C PRO A 142 10.13 -5.49 7.63
N ILE A 143 10.03 -6.35 6.60
CA ILE A 143 10.66 -7.68 6.57
C ILE A 143 11.68 -7.72 5.43
N ARG A 144 12.92 -8.16 5.72
CA ARG A 144 13.96 -8.29 4.69
C ARG A 144 13.58 -9.36 3.66
N VAL A 145 13.64 -9.04 2.36
CA VAL A 145 13.27 -9.95 1.26
C VAL A 145 13.98 -11.29 1.33
N GLY A 146 15.30 -11.29 1.65
CA GLY A 146 16.08 -12.52 1.81
C GLY A 146 15.66 -13.42 2.99
N GLN A 147 14.76 -12.97 3.86
CA GLN A 147 14.18 -13.75 4.96
C GLN A 147 12.80 -14.34 4.61
N LEU A 148 12.18 -13.88 3.51
CA LEU A 148 10.89 -14.38 3.07
C LEU A 148 10.99 -15.85 2.67
N LYS A 149 10.07 -16.64 3.20
CA LYS A 149 9.90 -18.05 2.88
C LYS A 149 8.48 -18.28 2.39
N PRO A 150 8.23 -19.23 1.47
CA PRO A 150 6.87 -19.61 1.08
C PRO A 150 5.99 -19.89 2.30
N GLY A 151 4.76 -19.37 2.28
CA GLY A 151 3.80 -19.48 3.38
C GLY A 151 4.04 -18.58 4.59
N MET A 152 5.09 -17.74 4.59
CA MET A 152 5.38 -16.81 5.68
C MET A 152 4.37 -15.64 5.74
N ILE A 153 3.99 -15.11 4.59
CA ILE A 153 2.96 -14.08 4.45
C ILE A 153 1.86 -14.65 3.58
N THR A 154 0.68 -14.84 4.15
CA THR A 154 -0.49 -15.32 3.42
C THR A 154 -1.66 -14.35 3.57
N SER A 155 -2.50 -14.26 2.54
CA SER A 155 -3.67 -13.40 2.53
C SER A 155 -4.92 -14.14 2.06
N SER A 156 -6.06 -13.83 2.68
CA SER A 156 -7.39 -14.18 2.17
C SER A 156 -8.12 -12.89 1.84
N TRP A 157 -8.67 -12.79 0.63
CA TRP A 157 -9.33 -11.59 0.14
C TRP A 157 -10.55 -11.94 -0.72
N VAL A 158 -11.70 -11.35 -0.41
CA VAL A 158 -12.95 -11.50 -1.15
C VAL A 158 -13.39 -10.13 -1.68
N THR A 159 -13.74 -10.06 -2.96
CA THR A 159 -14.02 -8.80 -3.64
C THR A 159 -15.36 -8.78 -4.36
N THR A 160 -16.00 -7.61 -4.37
CA THR A 160 -17.07 -7.25 -5.30
C THR A 160 -16.47 -6.55 -6.53
N GLN A 161 -16.79 -7.07 -7.73
CA GLN A 161 -16.28 -6.57 -9.00
C GLN A 161 -17.46 -6.25 -9.92
N PRO A 162 -17.86 -4.99 -10.09
CA PRO A 162 -18.96 -4.58 -10.95
C PRO A 162 -18.67 -4.89 -12.42
N PRO A 163 -19.70 -5.09 -13.25
CA PRO A 163 -19.53 -5.41 -14.67
C PRO A 163 -19.06 -4.22 -15.53
N ASP A 164 -19.12 -3.00 -15.00
CA ASP A 164 -18.81 -1.77 -15.72
C ASP A 164 -17.53 -1.12 -15.17
N GLY A 165 -16.87 -0.29 -16.02
CA GLY A 165 -15.68 0.45 -15.66
C GLY A 165 -14.38 -0.11 -16.28
N ALA A 166 -13.29 0.58 -16.01
CA ALA A 166 -11.93 0.18 -16.35
C ALA A 166 -11.08 0.22 -15.08
N TYR A 167 -10.67 -0.97 -14.62
CA TYR A 167 -9.99 -1.15 -13.34
C TYR A 167 -9.21 -2.47 -13.30
N ASP A 168 -8.29 -2.58 -12.36
CA ASP A 168 -7.77 -3.86 -11.90
C ASP A 168 -8.22 -4.17 -10.46
N VAL A 169 -7.90 -5.37 -10.03
CA VAL A 169 -8.09 -5.90 -8.67
C VAL A 169 -6.75 -6.49 -8.27
N ALA A 170 -5.99 -5.80 -7.45
CA ALA A 170 -4.61 -6.15 -7.24
C ALA A 170 -4.17 -6.03 -5.78
N TYR A 171 -3.23 -6.90 -5.40
CA TYR A 171 -2.30 -6.55 -4.32
C TYR A 171 -1.24 -5.61 -4.88
N ASP A 172 -0.85 -4.62 -4.08
CA ASP A 172 0.29 -3.73 -4.31
C ASP A 172 1.21 -3.78 -3.08
N ILE A 173 2.47 -4.14 -3.31
CA ILE A 173 3.43 -4.46 -2.27
C ILE A 173 4.69 -3.62 -2.51
N TRP A 174 4.99 -2.76 -1.55
CA TRP A 174 6.09 -1.81 -1.66
C TRP A 174 7.33 -2.25 -0.91
N PHE A 175 8.47 -1.92 -1.50
CA PHE A 175 9.78 -2.27 -0.94
C PHE A 175 10.69 -1.05 -0.81
N ASN A 176 11.53 -1.05 0.24
CA ASN A 176 12.64 -0.10 0.39
C ASN A 176 13.98 -0.82 0.41
N ARG A 177 15.04 -0.09 0.03
CA ARG A 177 16.43 -0.57 0.17
C ARG A 177 16.88 -0.62 1.62
N THR A 178 16.23 0.13 2.51
CA THR A 178 16.48 0.19 3.96
C THR A 178 15.19 -0.10 4.72
N PRO A 179 15.22 -0.38 6.04
CA PRO A 179 14.01 -0.61 6.82
C PRO A 179 13.24 0.69 7.15
N ALA A 180 13.53 1.81 6.47
CA ALA A 180 12.79 3.06 6.65
C ALA A 180 11.34 2.89 6.19
N THR A 181 10.39 3.42 6.99
CA THR A 181 8.95 3.33 6.74
C THR A 181 8.34 4.63 6.24
N SER A 182 9.14 5.72 6.20
CA SER A 182 8.74 7.05 5.72
C SER A 182 9.44 7.42 4.43
N GLY A 183 8.82 8.33 3.66
CA GLY A 183 9.29 8.74 2.34
C GLY A 183 8.75 7.84 1.23
N ALA A 184 9.11 8.17 -0.02
CA ALA A 184 8.74 7.36 -1.18
C ALA A 184 9.51 6.03 -1.17
N PRO A 185 8.87 4.89 -1.46
CA PRO A 185 9.54 3.60 -1.60
C PRO A 185 10.59 3.63 -2.72
N ASP A 186 11.77 3.03 -2.46
CA ASP A 186 12.91 3.03 -3.39
C ASP A 186 13.46 1.64 -3.72
N GLY A 187 12.84 0.58 -3.18
CA GLY A 187 13.28 -0.82 -3.35
C GLY A 187 12.54 -1.62 -4.42
N GLY A 188 11.52 -1.05 -5.03
CA GLY A 188 10.67 -1.69 -6.04
C GLY A 188 9.21 -1.81 -5.62
N GLU A 189 8.39 -2.27 -6.57
CA GLU A 189 6.96 -2.49 -6.44
C GLU A 189 6.61 -3.87 -6.99
N LEU A 190 5.81 -4.63 -6.26
CA LEU A 190 5.31 -5.93 -6.69
C LEU A 190 3.79 -5.92 -6.66
N MET A 191 3.17 -6.06 -7.82
CA MET A 191 1.73 -6.20 -7.94
C MET A 191 1.33 -7.66 -8.20
N ILE A 192 0.17 -8.06 -7.69
CA ILE A 192 -0.45 -9.35 -8.01
C ILE A 192 -1.89 -9.07 -8.43
N TRP A 193 -2.14 -9.11 -9.73
CA TRP A 193 -3.45 -8.82 -10.31
C TRP A 193 -4.31 -10.08 -10.28
N LEU A 194 -5.38 -10.05 -9.50
CA LEU A 194 -6.39 -11.13 -9.45
C LEU A 194 -7.34 -11.06 -10.63
N ALA A 195 -7.63 -9.86 -11.11
CA ALA A 195 -8.53 -9.59 -12.25
C ALA A 195 -8.24 -8.21 -12.82
N HIS A 196 -8.71 -7.96 -14.05
CA HIS A 196 -8.80 -6.61 -14.62
C HIS A 196 -9.99 -6.52 -15.58
N ARG A 197 -10.45 -5.29 -15.84
CA ARG A 197 -11.56 -4.97 -16.75
C ARG A 197 -11.29 -3.67 -17.48
N GLY A 198 -11.87 -3.52 -18.69
CA GLY A 198 -11.72 -2.30 -19.51
C GLY A 198 -10.96 -2.55 -20.81
N GLY A 199 -10.76 -3.82 -21.17
CA GLY A 199 -10.10 -4.23 -22.41
C GLY A 199 -8.58 -4.36 -22.29
N SER A 200 -7.93 -4.60 -23.43
CA SER A 200 -6.49 -4.90 -23.50
C SER A 200 -5.57 -3.71 -23.19
N GLN A 201 -6.12 -2.52 -23.05
CA GLN A 201 -5.34 -1.33 -22.65
C GLN A 201 -5.12 -1.26 -21.14
N ILE A 202 -5.97 -1.96 -20.35
CA ILE A 202 -5.75 -2.12 -18.90
C ILE A 202 -4.76 -3.27 -18.74
N ALA A 203 -3.49 -2.90 -18.68
CA ALA A 203 -2.36 -3.82 -18.57
C ALA A 203 -1.29 -3.23 -17.65
N PRO A 204 -0.50 -4.06 -16.97
CA PRO A 204 0.60 -3.59 -16.14
C PRO A 204 1.64 -2.78 -16.94
N ALA A 205 2.40 -1.97 -16.24
CA ALA A 205 3.55 -1.29 -16.81
C ALA A 205 4.57 -2.31 -17.36
N GLY A 206 5.23 -1.98 -18.47
CA GLY A 206 6.28 -2.79 -19.09
C GLY A 206 5.79 -3.79 -20.12
N ALA A 207 6.33 -5.02 -20.08
CA ALA A 207 6.04 -6.07 -21.05
C ALA A 207 5.99 -7.45 -20.36
N PRO A 208 5.27 -8.44 -20.94
CA PRO A 208 5.30 -9.80 -20.45
C PRO A 208 6.67 -10.44 -20.68
N VAL A 209 7.23 -11.08 -19.64
CA VAL A 209 8.58 -11.68 -19.67
C VAL A 209 8.60 -13.16 -19.35
N ALA A 210 7.54 -13.72 -18.72
CA ALA A 210 7.45 -15.13 -18.39
C ALA A 210 6.01 -15.57 -18.11
N HIS A 211 5.77 -16.90 -18.15
CA HIS A 211 4.62 -17.55 -17.55
C HIS A 211 5.09 -18.35 -16.35
N VAL A 212 4.37 -18.28 -15.23
CA VAL A 212 4.74 -18.93 -13.98
C VAL A 212 3.52 -19.53 -13.30
N ALA A 213 3.75 -20.57 -12.47
CA ALA A 213 2.72 -21.11 -11.59
C ALA A 213 3.19 -21.02 -10.14
N ILE A 214 2.38 -20.41 -9.29
CA ILE A 214 2.65 -20.22 -7.87
C ILE A 214 1.36 -20.45 -7.09
N ASP A 215 1.42 -21.22 -6.02
CA ASP A 215 0.30 -21.48 -5.11
C ASP A 215 -0.98 -21.97 -5.83
N GLY A 216 -0.81 -22.78 -6.90
CA GLY A 216 -1.92 -23.32 -7.69
C GLY A 216 -2.50 -22.37 -8.74
N TYR A 217 -2.01 -21.13 -8.84
CA TYR A 217 -2.42 -20.16 -9.85
C TYR A 217 -1.38 -20.01 -10.96
N ALA A 218 -1.85 -19.84 -12.20
CA ALA A 218 -1.02 -19.50 -13.34
C ALA A 218 -1.02 -17.99 -13.57
N PHE A 219 0.16 -17.43 -13.87
CA PHE A 219 0.37 -16.00 -14.07
C PHE A 219 1.17 -15.72 -15.33
N THR A 220 0.82 -14.64 -16.00
CA THR A 220 1.71 -13.92 -16.91
C THR A 220 2.46 -12.87 -16.11
N LEU A 221 3.79 -12.97 -16.09
CA LEU A 221 4.70 -12.06 -15.39
C LEU A 221 5.09 -10.89 -16.28
N TRP A 222 4.85 -9.68 -15.83
CA TRP A 222 5.21 -8.42 -16.50
C TRP A 222 6.34 -7.73 -15.75
N LEU A 223 7.24 -7.08 -16.49
CA LEU A 223 8.37 -6.33 -15.93
C LEU A 223 8.51 -4.98 -16.60
N TRP A 224 8.56 -3.95 -15.78
CA TRP A 224 9.01 -2.61 -16.14
C TRP A 224 10.26 -2.26 -15.32
N THR A 225 11.25 -1.62 -15.97
CA THR A 225 12.45 -1.15 -15.29
C THR A 225 12.59 0.35 -15.51
N GLY A 226 12.55 1.09 -14.42
CA GLY A 226 12.70 2.54 -14.40
C GLY A 226 14.14 2.99 -14.35
N GLU A 227 14.33 4.31 -14.35
CA GLU A 227 15.62 4.93 -14.11
C GLU A 227 16.16 4.52 -12.74
N GLY A 228 17.47 4.22 -12.64
CA GLY A 228 18.09 3.73 -11.41
C GLY A 228 17.88 2.24 -11.12
N GLY A 229 17.29 1.47 -12.06
CA GLY A 229 17.14 0.02 -11.94
C GLY A 229 16.02 -0.41 -10.97
N GLN A 230 15.11 0.47 -10.61
CA GLN A 230 13.94 0.13 -9.84
C GLN A 230 12.95 -0.64 -10.73
N HIS A 231 12.43 -1.77 -10.24
CA HIS A 231 11.47 -2.60 -10.97
C HIS A 231 10.05 -2.39 -10.46
N ARG A 232 9.10 -2.41 -11.41
CA ARG A 232 7.69 -2.73 -11.17
C ARG A 232 7.46 -4.12 -11.75
N ILE A 233 7.00 -5.02 -10.91
CA ILE A 233 6.86 -6.44 -11.23
C ILE A 233 5.40 -6.78 -11.03
N SER A 234 4.71 -7.25 -12.08
CA SER A 234 3.28 -7.57 -11.98
C SER A 234 3.03 -9.01 -12.39
N TYR A 235 2.46 -9.78 -11.47
CA TYR A 235 1.98 -11.13 -11.67
C TYR A 235 0.49 -11.06 -11.98
N VAL A 236 0.10 -11.24 -13.24
CA VAL A 236 -1.31 -11.17 -13.69
C VAL A 236 -1.85 -12.58 -13.78
N MET A 237 -2.91 -12.90 -13.04
CA MET A 237 -3.56 -14.20 -13.11
C MET A 237 -4.11 -14.46 -14.51
N ASP A 238 -3.73 -15.59 -15.12
CA ASP A 238 -4.24 -15.99 -16.45
C ASP A 238 -5.74 -16.31 -16.41
N HIS A 239 -6.26 -16.69 -15.24
CA HIS A 239 -7.68 -16.91 -14.97
C HIS A 239 -8.14 -15.96 -13.86
N PRO A 240 -8.90 -14.89 -14.20
CA PRO A 240 -9.37 -13.92 -13.21
C PRO A 240 -10.22 -14.55 -12.11
N VAL A 241 -10.01 -14.11 -10.87
CA VAL A 241 -10.77 -14.57 -9.70
C VAL A 241 -11.36 -13.41 -8.92
N ARG A 242 -12.40 -13.69 -8.11
CA ARG A 242 -13.01 -12.71 -7.19
C ARG A 242 -12.54 -12.91 -5.75
N SER A 243 -11.85 -14.00 -5.47
CA SER A 243 -11.36 -14.28 -4.13
C SER A 243 -10.15 -15.20 -4.15
N VAL A 244 -9.32 -15.06 -3.15
CA VAL A 244 -8.24 -15.99 -2.80
C VAL A 244 -8.34 -16.35 -1.32
N ARG A 245 -7.85 -17.53 -0.95
CA ARG A 245 -7.79 -17.99 0.43
C ARG A 245 -6.39 -18.46 0.75
N ASP A 246 -5.83 -17.95 1.86
CA ASP A 246 -4.48 -18.28 2.37
C ASP A 246 -3.39 -18.20 1.28
N PHE A 247 -3.60 -17.31 0.30
CA PHE A 247 -2.73 -17.13 -0.86
C PHE A 247 -1.33 -16.67 -0.43
N ASP A 248 -0.29 -17.34 -0.95
CA ASP A 248 1.10 -17.15 -0.55
C ASP A 248 1.75 -15.91 -1.20
N ILE A 249 1.57 -14.74 -0.60
CA ILE A 249 2.22 -13.48 -0.99
C ILE A 249 3.74 -13.62 -0.94
N SER A 250 4.29 -14.27 0.10
CA SER A 250 5.74 -14.45 0.26
C SER A 250 6.33 -15.37 -0.82
N GLY A 251 5.59 -16.35 -1.30
CA GLY A 251 5.98 -17.21 -2.42
C GLY A 251 6.16 -16.43 -3.72
N VAL A 252 5.24 -15.48 -4.00
CA VAL A 252 5.35 -14.57 -5.16
C VAL A 252 6.56 -13.66 -5.02
N ALA A 253 6.77 -13.02 -3.86
CA ALA A 253 7.92 -12.17 -3.61
C ALA A 253 9.27 -12.94 -3.69
N ALA A 254 9.29 -14.19 -3.21
CA ALA A 254 10.45 -15.05 -3.32
C ALA A 254 10.75 -15.45 -4.78
N ASP A 255 9.72 -15.64 -5.62
CA ASP A 255 9.90 -15.88 -7.06
C ASP A 255 10.53 -14.66 -7.75
N ALA A 256 10.02 -13.46 -7.49
CA ALA A 256 10.56 -12.21 -8.02
C ALA A 256 12.04 -12.01 -7.58
N ALA A 257 12.37 -12.34 -6.32
CA ALA A 257 13.73 -12.27 -5.81
C ALA A 257 14.67 -13.30 -6.50
N ARG A 258 14.22 -14.55 -6.70
CA ARG A 258 15.01 -15.57 -7.44
C ARG A 258 15.29 -15.18 -8.88
N ARG A 259 14.41 -14.41 -9.51
CA ARG A 259 14.59 -13.87 -10.87
C ARG A 259 15.50 -12.64 -10.90
N GLY A 260 15.90 -12.11 -9.73
CA GLY A 260 16.73 -10.91 -9.63
C GLY A 260 15.97 -9.59 -9.76
N TYR A 261 14.64 -9.61 -9.75
CA TYR A 261 13.79 -8.42 -9.87
C TYR A 261 13.59 -7.71 -8.52
N LEU A 262 13.72 -8.42 -7.41
CA LEU A 262 13.77 -7.86 -6.06
C LEU A 262 15.14 -8.18 -5.42
N SER A 263 15.75 -7.17 -4.80
CA SER A 263 16.98 -7.39 -4.05
C SER A 263 16.70 -8.15 -2.75
N ALA A 264 17.46 -9.19 -2.46
CA ALA A 264 17.40 -9.90 -1.18
C ALA A 264 17.74 -9.01 0.03
N THR A 265 18.37 -7.85 -0.20
CA THR A 265 18.70 -6.87 0.85
C THR A 265 17.60 -5.83 1.07
N SER A 266 16.63 -5.71 0.18
CA SER A 266 15.48 -4.83 0.32
C SER A 266 14.52 -5.32 1.38
N TYR A 267 13.58 -4.45 1.78
CA TYR A 267 12.62 -4.68 2.86
C TYR A 267 11.19 -4.50 2.35
N LEU A 268 10.34 -5.49 2.55
CA LEU A 268 8.90 -5.42 2.33
C LEU A 268 8.28 -4.52 3.40
N LEU A 269 7.61 -3.45 2.98
CA LEU A 269 7.05 -2.42 3.86
C LEU A 269 5.60 -2.69 4.24
N ASN A 270 4.80 -3.13 3.27
CA ASN A 270 3.37 -3.35 3.43
C ASN A 270 2.85 -4.36 2.40
N VAL A 271 1.64 -4.83 2.64
CA VAL A 271 0.80 -5.54 1.67
C VAL A 271 -0.52 -4.77 1.62
N GLN A 272 -0.81 -4.17 0.48
CA GLN A 272 -2.05 -3.48 0.18
C GLN A 272 -2.91 -4.35 -0.72
N ALA A 273 -4.24 -4.25 -0.62
CA ALA A 273 -5.22 -4.94 -1.45
C ALA A 273 -6.30 -3.94 -1.88
N GLY A 274 -6.45 -3.73 -3.17
CA GLY A 274 -7.27 -2.64 -3.70
C GLY A 274 -7.54 -2.71 -5.18
N PHE A 275 -7.91 -1.56 -5.73
CA PHE A 275 -8.39 -1.43 -7.09
C PHE A 275 -7.71 -0.23 -7.75
N GLU A 276 -6.86 -0.44 -8.77
CA GLU A 276 -6.48 0.67 -9.64
C GLU A 276 -7.66 1.03 -10.54
N ILE A 277 -8.09 2.30 -10.52
CA ILE A 277 -9.28 2.75 -11.23
C ILE A 277 -8.89 3.74 -12.32
N TRP A 278 -9.13 3.38 -13.59
CA TRP A 278 -9.03 4.29 -14.74
C TRP A 278 -10.36 4.96 -15.03
N GLN A 279 -11.48 4.21 -14.99
CA GLN A 279 -12.80 4.75 -15.30
C GLN A 279 -13.88 4.09 -14.45
N GLY A 280 -14.76 4.89 -13.87
CA GLY A 280 -15.87 4.41 -13.06
C GLY A 280 -15.41 3.91 -11.69
N GLY A 281 -15.61 2.62 -11.39
CA GLY A 281 -15.19 1.99 -10.13
C GLY A 281 -16.26 1.95 -9.04
N ARG A 282 -17.39 2.67 -9.17
CA ARG A 282 -18.48 2.57 -8.19
C ARG A 282 -18.93 1.12 -8.00
N GLY A 283 -18.99 0.69 -6.74
CA GLY A 283 -19.40 -0.67 -6.38
C GLY A 283 -18.25 -1.67 -6.34
N LEU A 284 -16.99 -1.29 -6.68
CA LEU A 284 -15.81 -2.06 -6.30
C LEU A 284 -15.76 -2.16 -4.78
N GLY A 285 -15.44 -3.33 -4.27
CA GLY A 285 -15.42 -3.53 -2.83
C GLY A 285 -14.53 -4.68 -2.37
N THR A 286 -13.93 -4.48 -1.23
CA THR A 286 -13.36 -5.51 -0.38
C THR A 286 -14.45 -5.97 0.58
N GLU A 287 -14.97 -7.19 0.41
CA GLU A 287 -15.97 -7.79 1.29
C GLU A 287 -15.34 -8.33 2.56
N SER A 288 -14.12 -8.85 2.45
CA SER A 288 -13.31 -9.26 3.59
C SER A 288 -11.83 -9.31 3.20
N PHE A 289 -10.97 -8.95 4.15
CA PHE A 289 -9.53 -9.02 4.01
C PHE A 289 -8.89 -9.58 5.28
N ALA A 290 -7.95 -10.49 5.12
CA ALA A 290 -7.12 -11.00 6.21
C ALA A 290 -5.68 -11.20 5.73
N LEU A 291 -4.71 -10.76 6.53
CA LEU A 291 -3.29 -10.98 6.31
C LEU A 291 -2.67 -11.67 7.52
N SER A 292 -1.95 -12.76 7.29
CA SER A 292 -1.19 -13.47 8.30
C SER A 292 0.30 -13.37 8.00
N VAL A 293 1.08 -12.96 9.00
CA VAL A 293 2.55 -12.95 8.95
C VAL A 293 3.08 -13.90 10.01
N ARG A 294 3.67 -15.00 9.59
CA ARG A 294 4.28 -16.02 10.45
C ARG A 294 5.80 -15.81 10.48
N PRO A 295 6.48 -15.94 11.64
CA PRO A 295 7.93 -15.78 11.73
C PRO A 295 8.69 -16.93 11.08
#